data_b487838f0c55857f23fde5c7bfe5f768
#
_entry.id   b487838f0c55857f23fde5c7bfe5f768
#
_cell.length_a   1.000
_cell.length_b   1.000
_cell.length_c   1.000
_cell.angle_alpha   90.00
_cell.angle_beta   90.00
_cell.angle_gamma   90.00
#
_symmetry.space_group_name_H-M   'P 1'
#
loop_
_entity.id
_entity.type
_entity.pdbx_description
1 polymer ?
#
loop_
_entity_poly.entity_id
_entity_poly.type
_entity_poly.pdbx_seq_one_letter_code
_entity_poly.pdbx_strand_id
1 'polypeptide(L)'
;MSGSCNDLVCIDDFEQHAKSALPTTYWQYYSRGASAQISLQESKNAFKRLRLRPRVLRDVSNIDMSTTILGERIDFPICIAPTALHKLAHPDGEIATAKASHRAGTCMVLSTWATSTIEEVAESSPTGLRWFHVYLLANKDDNLSRIRRAEKEGYKALVITVDAPYRALKTKDPLKLPPHITFVNVESYIEILKNLESATPEERTGTNPRNTWDIVSWL
;
A
#
# COMPACT_ATOMS: atom_id res chain seq x y z
N MET A 1 20.14 17.48 12.61
CA MET A 1 20.51 16.40 13.56
C MET A 1 20.28 15.09 12.84
N SER A 2 21.35 14.46 12.38
CA SER A 2 21.30 13.14 11.71
C SER A 2 21.31 12.05 12.80
N GLY A 3 20.16 11.80 13.41
CA GLY A 3 19.98 10.59 14.22
C GLY A 3 20.16 9.37 13.31
N SER A 4 21.00 8.45 13.70
CA SER A 4 21.14 7.15 13.02
C SER A 4 19.79 6.44 13.05
N CYS A 5 19.42 5.75 11.96
CA CYS A 5 18.23 4.88 11.96
C CYS A 5 18.25 3.83 13.10
N ASN A 6 19.40 3.58 13.69
CA ASN A 6 19.57 2.66 14.83
C ASN A 6 18.98 3.20 16.15
N ASP A 7 18.61 4.49 16.22
CA ASP A 7 18.03 5.11 17.41
C ASP A 7 16.48 5.09 17.39
N LEU A 8 15.86 4.61 16.29
CA LEU A 8 14.41 4.53 16.15
C LEU A 8 13.90 3.20 16.72
N VAL A 9 13.13 3.25 17.80
CA VAL A 9 12.72 2.09 18.58
C VAL A 9 11.26 1.70 18.33
N CYS A 10 10.39 2.66 18.03
CA CYS A 10 8.96 2.43 17.83
C CYS A 10 8.43 3.14 16.58
N ILE A 11 7.21 2.79 16.15
CA ILE A 11 6.59 3.38 14.96
C ILE A 11 6.46 4.90 15.06
N ASP A 12 6.20 5.42 16.26
CA ASP A 12 6.10 6.88 16.47
C ASP A 12 7.44 7.60 16.21
N ASP A 13 8.57 6.96 16.52
CA ASP A 13 9.90 7.50 16.19
C ASP A 13 10.11 7.59 14.68
N PHE A 14 9.71 6.54 13.94
CA PHE A 14 9.74 6.56 12.48
C PHE A 14 8.79 7.60 11.89
N GLU A 15 7.59 7.78 12.47
CA GLU A 15 6.65 8.83 12.06
C GLU A 15 7.26 10.22 12.22
N GLN A 16 7.89 10.50 13.36
CA GLN A 16 8.57 11.79 13.61
C GLN A 16 9.78 12.00 12.70
N HIS A 17 10.57 10.95 12.49
CA HIS A 17 11.69 11.00 11.56
C HIS A 17 11.21 11.32 10.13
N ALA A 18 10.22 10.60 9.62
CA ALA A 18 9.64 10.85 8.32
C ALA A 18 9.08 12.27 8.19
N LYS A 19 8.42 12.78 9.23
CA LYS A 19 7.90 14.15 9.27
C LYS A 19 9.01 15.20 9.12
N SER A 20 10.19 14.96 9.68
CA SER A 20 11.33 15.87 9.61
C SER A 20 12.12 15.74 8.31
N ALA A 21 12.16 14.55 7.72
CA ALA A 21 12.97 14.24 6.54
C ALA A 21 12.26 14.51 5.22
N LEU A 22 10.93 14.32 5.18
CA LEU A 22 10.17 14.45 3.94
C LEU A 22 9.77 15.91 3.65
N PRO A 23 9.71 16.32 2.38
CA PRO A 23 9.04 17.55 1.99
C PRO A 23 7.61 17.60 2.54
N THR A 24 7.16 18.77 2.98
CA THR A 24 5.85 18.95 3.63
C THR A 24 4.69 18.36 2.83
N THR A 25 4.70 18.50 1.51
CA THR A 25 3.65 17.98 0.62
C THR A 25 3.63 16.45 0.60
N TYR A 26 4.79 15.77 0.64
CA TYR A 26 4.90 14.31 0.66
C TYR A 26 4.50 13.76 2.03
N TRP A 27 4.96 14.40 3.10
CA TRP A 27 4.51 14.09 4.45
C TRP A 27 2.98 14.17 4.58
N GLN A 28 2.40 15.26 4.07
CA GLN A 28 0.95 15.45 4.09
C GLN A 28 0.19 14.39 3.29
N TYR A 29 0.76 13.89 2.21
CA TYR A 29 0.16 12.80 1.44
C TYR A 29 -0.01 11.54 2.28
N TYR A 30 1.01 11.14 3.03
CA TYR A 30 0.97 9.93 3.86
C TYR A 30 0.21 10.10 5.17
N SER A 31 0.32 11.26 5.80
CA SER A 31 -0.15 11.47 7.17
C SER A 31 -1.58 11.97 7.30
N ARG A 32 -2.19 12.47 6.20
CA ARG A 32 -3.52 13.10 6.27
C ARG A 32 -4.64 12.17 5.86
N GLY A 33 -5.74 12.24 6.63
CA GLY A 33 -7.04 11.69 6.28
C GLY A 33 -7.91 12.65 5.47
N ALA A 34 -9.11 12.22 5.13
CA ALA A 34 -10.12 13.00 4.42
C ALA A 34 -10.88 13.95 5.36
N SER A 35 -11.38 15.05 4.83
CA SER A 35 -12.26 16.02 5.51
C SER A 35 -11.74 16.40 6.91
N ALA A 36 -12.55 16.21 7.95
CA ALA A 36 -12.19 16.49 9.36
C ALA A 36 -11.26 15.43 9.99
N GLN A 37 -10.84 14.39 9.25
CA GLN A 37 -9.91 13.33 9.69
C GLN A 37 -10.41 12.52 10.90
N ILE A 38 -11.72 12.45 11.13
CA ILE A 38 -12.31 11.73 12.27
C ILE A 38 -11.92 10.24 12.22
N SER A 39 -12.12 9.59 11.08
CA SER A 39 -11.78 8.16 10.92
C SER A 39 -10.30 7.88 11.11
N LEU A 40 -9.40 8.79 10.68
CA LEU A 40 -7.97 8.68 10.92
C LEU A 40 -7.64 8.67 12.42
N GLN A 41 -8.25 9.58 13.19
CA GLN A 41 -8.05 9.65 14.64
C GLN A 41 -8.65 8.42 15.34
N GLU A 42 -9.85 8.01 14.94
CA GLU A 42 -10.49 6.81 15.48
C GLU A 42 -9.68 5.54 15.20
N SER A 43 -9.08 5.40 14.03
CA SER A 43 -8.20 4.27 13.69
C SER A 43 -6.99 4.20 14.64
N LYS A 44 -6.33 5.33 14.90
CA LYS A 44 -5.21 5.41 15.85
C LYS A 44 -5.68 5.10 17.30
N ASN A 45 -6.85 5.62 17.70
CA ASN A 45 -7.39 5.44 19.05
C ASN A 45 -7.93 4.03 19.29
N ALA A 46 -8.34 3.30 18.24
CA ALA A 46 -8.85 1.93 18.35
C ALA A 46 -7.85 1.00 19.05
N PHE A 47 -6.58 1.09 18.71
CA PHE A 47 -5.53 0.29 19.35
C PHE A 47 -5.40 0.56 20.85
N LYS A 48 -5.66 1.79 21.30
CA LYS A 48 -5.61 2.15 22.72
C LYS A 48 -6.74 1.53 23.57
N ARG A 49 -7.82 1.09 22.92
CA ARG A 49 -8.95 0.41 23.59
C ARG A 49 -8.72 -1.07 23.81
N LEU A 50 -7.80 -1.68 23.06
CA LEU A 50 -7.46 -3.09 23.20
C LEU A 50 -6.46 -3.29 24.34
N ARG A 51 -6.62 -4.38 25.09
CA ARG A 51 -5.71 -4.76 26.17
C ARG A 51 -5.27 -6.20 25.97
N LEU A 52 -3.96 -6.42 26.09
CA LEU A 52 -3.40 -7.76 26.12
C LEU A 52 -3.54 -8.31 27.55
N ARG A 53 -4.16 -9.48 27.70
CA ARG A 53 -4.22 -10.20 28.97
C ARG A 53 -3.07 -11.21 29.03
N PRO A 54 -1.99 -10.94 29.77
CA PRO A 54 -0.87 -11.85 29.84
C PRO A 54 -1.23 -13.15 30.61
N ARG A 55 -0.58 -14.25 30.25
CA ARG A 55 -0.56 -15.46 31.03
C ARG A 55 0.70 -15.44 31.89
N VAL A 56 0.55 -15.55 33.21
CA VAL A 56 1.67 -15.54 34.13
C VAL A 56 2.20 -16.95 34.34
N LEU A 57 3.49 -17.10 34.72
CA LEU A 57 4.17 -18.38 35.02
C LEU A 57 4.02 -19.42 33.89
N ARG A 58 4.17 -18.99 32.66
CA ARG A 58 4.28 -19.83 31.47
C ARG A 58 5.70 -19.83 30.99
N ASP A 59 6.17 -20.99 30.53
CA ASP A 59 7.44 -21.03 29.80
C ASP A 59 7.28 -20.31 28.45
N VAL A 60 8.09 -19.28 28.25
CA VAL A 60 8.14 -18.45 27.05
C VAL A 60 9.56 -18.42 26.43
N SER A 61 10.38 -19.43 26.77
CA SER A 61 11.74 -19.54 26.24
C SER A 61 11.78 -19.76 24.73
N ASN A 62 10.74 -20.36 24.15
CA ASN A 62 10.58 -20.55 22.70
C ASN A 62 9.41 -19.71 22.21
N ILE A 63 9.72 -18.66 21.43
CA ILE A 63 8.71 -17.80 20.81
C ILE A 63 8.58 -18.20 19.34
N ASP A 64 7.42 -18.69 18.95
CA ASP A 64 7.05 -18.91 17.54
C ASP A 64 5.90 -17.97 17.17
N MET A 65 6.18 -17.03 16.26
CA MET A 65 5.21 -16.09 15.73
C MET A 65 4.72 -16.48 14.35
N SER A 66 5.17 -17.63 13.82
CA SER A 66 4.78 -18.06 12.49
C SER A 66 3.30 -18.43 12.40
N THR A 67 2.73 -18.20 11.23
CA THR A 67 1.35 -18.58 10.90
C THR A 67 1.23 -18.85 9.40
N THR A 68 0.03 -19.16 8.95
CA THR A 68 -0.27 -19.33 7.53
C THR A 68 -1.32 -18.32 7.08
N ILE A 69 -1.14 -17.76 5.87
CA ILE A 69 -2.12 -16.91 5.20
C ILE A 69 -2.38 -17.43 3.79
N LEU A 70 -3.61 -17.74 3.44
CA LEU A 70 -4.00 -18.35 2.16
C LEU A 70 -3.11 -19.56 1.78
N GLY A 71 -2.76 -20.40 2.78
CA GLY A 71 -1.93 -21.58 2.60
C GLY A 71 -0.41 -21.33 2.60
N GLU A 72 0.05 -20.11 2.56
CA GLU A 72 1.46 -19.74 2.57
C GLU A 72 1.92 -19.47 4.00
N ARG A 73 3.06 -20.06 4.40
CA ARG A 73 3.68 -19.81 5.71
C ARG A 73 4.32 -18.44 5.75
N ILE A 74 4.13 -17.73 6.86
CA ILE A 74 4.86 -16.51 7.22
C ILE A 74 5.45 -16.65 8.60
N ASP A 75 6.64 -16.08 8.81
CA ASP A 75 7.38 -16.17 10.09
C ASP A 75 6.94 -15.09 11.07
N PHE A 76 6.29 -14.04 10.58
CA PHE A 76 5.86 -12.88 11.34
C PHE A 76 4.43 -12.49 10.94
N PRO A 77 3.45 -12.44 11.87
CA PRO A 77 2.02 -12.35 11.56
C PRO A 77 1.53 -10.93 11.26
N ILE A 78 2.39 -10.08 10.69
CA ILE A 78 2.05 -8.72 10.24
C ILE A 78 2.52 -8.58 8.80
N CYS A 79 1.58 -8.29 7.89
CA CYS A 79 1.87 -8.05 6.48
C CYS A 79 1.96 -6.55 6.18
N ILE A 80 2.64 -6.21 5.09
CA ILE A 80 2.75 -4.82 4.64
C ILE A 80 1.56 -4.53 3.73
N ALA A 81 0.69 -3.62 4.17
CA ALA A 81 -0.48 -3.18 3.42
C ALA A 81 -0.08 -2.40 2.15
N PRO A 82 -0.94 -2.40 1.10
CA PRO A 82 -0.65 -1.66 -0.11
C PRO A 82 -0.59 -0.16 0.18
N THR A 83 0.53 0.44 -0.19
CA THR A 83 0.77 1.88 -0.07
C THR A 83 1.26 2.40 -1.41
N ALA A 84 0.70 3.49 -1.87
CA ALA A 84 1.08 4.11 -3.14
C ALA A 84 2.34 4.95 -3.01
N LEU A 85 3.06 5.11 -4.14
CA LEU A 85 4.07 6.17 -4.32
C LEU A 85 5.27 6.09 -3.36
N HIS A 86 5.82 4.90 -3.08
CA HIS A 86 6.93 4.76 -2.14
C HIS A 86 8.16 5.59 -2.51
N LYS A 87 8.40 5.88 -3.81
CA LYS A 87 9.51 6.73 -4.25
C LYS A 87 9.39 8.20 -3.82
N LEU A 88 8.22 8.65 -3.32
CA LEU A 88 8.13 9.94 -2.63
C LEU A 88 8.86 9.93 -1.29
N ALA A 89 8.91 8.77 -0.63
CA ALA A 89 9.56 8.63 0.67
C ALA A 89 11.04 8.26 0.56
N HIS A 90 11.38 7.37 -0.39
CA HIS A 90 12.75 6.91 -0.59
C HIS A 90 12.98 6.51 -2.06
N PRO A 91 14.13 6.78 -2.66
CA PRO A 91 14.40 6.49 -4.08
C PRO A 91 14.25 5.00 -4.44
N ASP A 92 14.57 4.08 -3.53
CA ASP A 92 14.39 2.64 -3.77
C ASP A 92 12.93 2.18 -3.73
N GLY A 93 12.02 3.00 -3.19
CA GLY A 93 10.59 2.80 -3.25
C GLY A 93 10.12 1.41 -2.81
N GLU A 94 9.25 0.80 -3.61
CA GLU A 94 8.65 -0.51 -3.35
C GLU A 94 9.67 -1.65 -3.36
N ILE A 95 10.79 -1.49 -4.06
CA ILE A 95 11.89 -2.48 -4.10
C ILE A 95 12.50 -2.65 -2.71
N ALA A 96 12.76 -1.55 -1.99
CA ALA A 96 13.28 -1.63 -0.62
C ALA A 96 12.28 -2.31 0.32
N THR A 97 11.00 -2.00 0.17
CA THR A 97 9.92 -2.61 0.97
C THR A 97 9.79 -4.11 0.70
N ALA A 98 9.87 -4.54 -0.56
CA ALA A 98 9.82 -5.96 -0.93
C ALA A 98 10.99 -6.75 -0.33
N LYS A 99 12.21 -6.21 -0.42
CA LYS A 99 13.39 -6.81 0.21
C LYS A 99 13.27 -6.89 1.74
N ALA A 100 12.70 -5.86 2.38
CA ALA A 100 12.49 -5.84 3.82
C ALA A 100 11.44 -6.86 4.25
N SER A 101 10.31 -6.94 3.54
CA SER A 101 9.26 -7.93 3.78
C SER A 101 9.79 -9.37 3.67
N HIS A 102 10.55 -9.64 2.61
CA HIS A 102 11.16 -10.95 2.40
C HIS A 102 12.12 -11.31 3.56
N ARG A 103 13.00 -10.40 3.97
CA ARG A 103 13.92 -10.63 5.10
C ARG A 103 13.20 -10.84 6.43
N ALA A 104 12.03 -10.23 6.61
CA ALA A 104 11.18 -10.41 7.79
C ALA A 104 10.31 -11.69 7.72
N GLY A 105 10.38 -12.46 6.63
CA GLY A 105 9.56 -13.66 6.43
C GLY A 105 8.06 -13.37 6.38
N THR A 106 7.65 -12.21 5.87
CA THR A 106 6.24 -11.83 5.80
C THR A 106 5.78 -11.43 4.39
N CYS A 107 4.49 -11.16 4.23
CA CYS A 107 3.88 -10.79 2.95
C CYS A 107 3.90 -9.27 2.72
N MET A 108 4.21 -8.87 1.50
CA MET A 108 3.99 -7.51 1.00
C MET A 108 2.85 -7.50 -0.01
N VAL A 109 1.96 -6.50 0.09
CA VAL A 109 0.94 -6.23 -0.93
C VAL A 109 1.40 -5.04 -1.76
N LEU A 110 1.67 -5.28 -3.06
CA LEU A 110 2.04 -4.22 -3.99
C LEU A 110 0.82 -3.42 -4.44
N SER A 111 0.86 -2.10 -4.34
CA SER A 111 -0.24 -1.22 -4.75
C SER A 111 -0.37 -1.11 -6.27
N THR A 112 -1.59 -0.99 -6.79
CA THR A 112 -1.86 -0.51 -8.17
C THR A 112 -1.14 0.82 -8.47
N TRP A 113 -1.08 1.69 -7.47
CA TRP A 113 -0.49 3.03 -7.58
C TRP A 113 0.99 3.08 -7.18
N ALA A 114 1.68 1.95 -7.33
CA ALA A 114 3.11 1.86 -7.06
C ALA A 114 3.94 2.66 -8.07
N THR A 115 5.14 3.04 -7.64
CA THR A 115 6.16 3.72 -8.45
C THR A 115 7.20 2.77 -9.03
N SER A 116 7.16 1.51 -8.65
CA SER A 116 7.92 0.41 -9.26
C SER A 116 6.97 -0.56 -9.96
N THR A 117 7.44 -1.19 -11.03
CA THR A 117 6.61 -2.14 -11.80
C THR A 117 6.39 -3.44 -11.03
N ILE A 118 5.35 -4.17 -11.43
CA ILE A 118 5.03 -5.51 -10.90
C ILE A 118 6.27 -6.42 -11.03
N GLU A 119 6.95 -6.34 -12.17
CA GLU A 119 8.13 -7.14 -12.53
C GLU A 119 9.36 -6.75 -11.69
N GLU A 120 9.68 -5.45 -11.59
CA GLU A 120 10.82 -4.97 -10.79
C GLU A 120 10.72 -5.40 -9.32
N VAL A 121 9.52 -5.34 -8.75
CA VAL A 121 9.27 -5.77 -7.37
C VAL A 121 9.42 -7.27 -7.22
N ALA A 122 8.93 -8.07 -8.19
CA ALA A 122 9.10 -9.52 -8.18
C ALA A 122 10.56 -9.93 -8.30
N GLU A 123 11.31 -9.32 -9.23
CA GLU A 123 12.74 -9.57 -9.44
C GLU A 123 13.56 -9.22 -8.21
N SER A 124 13.20 -8.15 -7.50
CA SER A 124 13.94 -7.68 -6.31
C SER A 124 13.90 -8.63 -5.11
N SER A 125 12.89 -9.51 -5.06
CA SER A 125 12.73 -10.54 -4.00
C SER A 125 12.07 -11.80 -4.56
N PRO A 126 12.78 -12.63 -5.35
CA PRO A 126 12.17 -13.71 -6.14
C PRO A 126 11.38 -14.74 -5.33
N THR A 127 11.81 -15.04 -4.12
CA THR A 127 11.16 -16.00 -3.20
C THR A 127 10.29 -15.33 -2.14
N GLY A 128 10.19 -14.00 -2.12
CA GLY A 128 9.34 -13.26 -1.18
C GLY A 128 7.86 -13.46 -1.45
N LEU A 129 7.06 -13.62 -0.40
CA LEU A 129 5.61 -13.70 -0.53
C LEU A 129 5.03 -12.33 -0.90
N ARG A 130 4.32 -12.28 -2.02
CA ARG A 130 3.74 -11.04 -2.55
C ARG A 130 2.30 -11.25 -2.98
N TRP A 131 1.46 -10.24 -2.70
CA TRP A 131 0.12 -10.10 -3.23
C TRP A 131 0.01 -8.81 -4.04
N PHE A 132 -0.93 -8.74 -4.96
CA PHE A 132 -1.15 -7.56 -5.79
C PHE A 132 -2.46 -6.88 -5.45
N HIS A 133 -2.41 -5.60 -5.14
CA HIS A 133 -3.59 -4.80 -4.84
C HIS A 133 -4.15 -4.15 -6.11
N VAL A 134 -5.44 -4.35 -6.33
CA VAL A 134 -6.14 -3.96 -7.56
C VAL A 134 -7.21 -2.92 -7.27
N TYR A 135 -7.08 -1.77 -7.91
CA TYR A 135 -8.20 -0.89 -8.19
C TYR A 135 -8.84 -1.33 -9.50
N LEU A 136 -10.13 -1.64 -9.46
CA LEU A 136 -10.89 -2.01 -10.65
C LEU A 136 -11.30 -0.73 -11.38
N LEU A 137 -10.43 -0.28 -12.27
CA LEU A 137 -10.64 0.89 -13.12
C LEU A 137 -11.75 0.61 -14.15
N ALA A 138 -12.23 1.67 -14.82
CA ALA A 138 -13.30 1.55 -15.82
C ALA A 138 -12.92 0.64 -17.00
N ASN A 139 -11.66 0.67 -17.42
CA ASN A 139 -11.16 -0.20 -18.48
C ASN A 139 -10.87 -1.61 -17.95
N LYS A 140 -11.67 -2.59 -18.40
CA LYS A 140 -11.55 -4.00 -18.02
C LYS A 140 -10.29 -4.67 -18.54
N ASP A 141 -9.87 -4.35 -19.76
CA ASP A 141 -8.70 -4.97 -20.39
C ASP A 141 -7.43 -4.55 -19.66
N ASP A 142 -7.33 -3.29 -19.21
CA ASP A 142 -6.23 -2.83 -18.39
C ASP A 142 -6.20 -3.52 -17.03
N ASN A 143 -7.37 -3.76 -16.42
CA ASN A 143 -7.45 -4.51 -15.17
C ASN A 143 -6.91 -5.94 -15.36
N LEU A 144 -7.38 -6.65 -16.40
CA LEU A 144 -6.91 -7.99 -16.72
C LEU A 144 -5.43 -8.05 -17.07
N SER A 145 -4.94 -7.07 -17.82
CA SER A 145 -3.52 -6.98 -18.16
C SER A 145 -2.63 -6.95 -16.92
N ARG A 146 -2.97 -6.10 -15.94
CA ARG A 146 -2.23 -6.00 -14.67
C ARG A 146 -2.31 -7.29 -13.85
N ILE A 147 -3.49 -7.90 -13.78
CA ILE A 147 -3.72 -9.13 -13.04
C ILE A 147 -2.88 -10.27 -13.64
N ARG A 148 -2.89 -10.43 -14.98
CA ARG A 148 -2.09 -11.44 -15.67
C ARG A 148 -0.58 -11.23 -15.52
N ARG A 149 -0.12 -9.97 -15.50
CA ARG A 149 1.27 -9.64 -15.20
C ARG A 149 1.63 -10.07 -13.78
N ALA A 150 0.80 -9.76 -12.79
CA ALA A 150 1.03 -10.17 -11.41
C ALA A 150 1.02 -11.70 -11.26
N GLU A 151 0.08 -12.40 -11.90
CA GLU A 151 0.04 -13.86 -11.92
C GLU A 151 1.32 -14.47 -12.50
N LYS A 152 1.75 -13.96 -13.67
CA LYS A 152 2.98 -14.40 -14.34
C LYS A 152 4.22 -14.22 -13.47
N GLU A 153 4.29 -13.13 -12.72
CA GLU A 153 5.40 -12.82 -11.82
C GLU A 153 5.27 -13.48 -10.43
N GLY A 154 4.31 -14.41 -10.27
CA GLY A 154 4.19 -15.26 -9.10
C GLY A 154 3.58 -14.59 -7.86
N TYR A 155 2.81 -13.53 -8.04
CA TYR A 155 1.98 -12.98 -6.96
C TYR A 155 0.89 -13.99 -6.58
N LYS A 156 0.71 -14.24 -5.28
CA LYS A 156 -0.11 -15.37 -4.79
C LYS A 156 -1.57 -15.02 -4.54
N ALA A 157 -1.91 -13.75 -4.46
CA ALA A 157 -3.29 -13.32 -4.26
C ALA A 157 -3.54 -11.92 -4.83
N LEU A 158 -4.82 -11.62 -5.05
CA LEU A 158 -5.32 -10.28 -5.36
C LEU A 158 -5.98 -9.68 -4.12
N VAL A 159 -5.73 -8.40 -3.90
CA VAL A 159 -6.39 -7.59 -2.86
C VAL A 159 -7.19 -6.50 -3.57
N ILE A 160 -8.51 -6.60 -3.54
CA ILE A 160 -9.40 -5.73 -4.30
C ILE A 160 -9.88 -4.58 -3.44
N THR A 161 -9.75 -3.34 -3.93
CA THR A 161 -10.36 -2.17 -3.31
C THR A 161 -11.87 -2.19 -3.51
N VAL A 162 -12.62 -2.18 -2.41
CA VAL A 162 -14.09 -2.19 -2.39
C VAL A 162 -14.72 -1.00 -1.64
N ASP A 163 -13.89 -0.17 -1.02
CA ASP A 163 -14.27 0.92 -0.11
C ASP A 163 -14.10 2.33 -0.72
N ALA A 164 -13.69 2.44 -1.98
CA ALA A 164 -13.36 3.71 -2.60
C ALA A 164 -14.13 3.96 -3.92
N PRO A 165 -15.48 4.01 -3.89
CA PRO A 165 -16.28 4.30 -5.09
C PRO A 165 -16.07 5.74 -5.59
N TYR A 166 -15.69 6.66 -4.71
CA TYR A 166 -15.39 8.05 -5.01
C TYR A 166 -14.12 8.51 -4.29
N ARG A 167 -13.43 9.48 -4.89
CA ARG A 167 -12.29 10.13 -4.22
C ARG A 167 -12.75 10.91 -3.00
N ALA A 168 -12.10 10.68 -1.89
CA ALA A 168 -12.31 11.46 -0.68
C ALA A 168 -11.84 12.91 -0.88
N LEU A 169 -12.61 13.86 -0.36
CA LEU A 169 -12.24 15.28 -0.36
C LEU A 169 -11.04 15.50 0.57
N LYS A 170 -9.93 15.97 -0.01
CA LYS A 170 -8.77 16.45 0.74
C LYS A 170 -8.82 17.96 0.76
N THR A 171 -8.88 18.54 1.95
CA THR A 171 -9.16 19.97 2.17
C THR A 171 -7.98 20.91 1.94
N LYS A 172 -6.80 20.41 1.57
CA LYS A 172 -5.62 21.25 1.31
C LYS A 172 -4.78 20.66 0.18
N ASP A 173 -4.00 21.53 -0.42
CA ASP A 173 -3.14 21.40 -1.58
C ASP A 173 -3.02 20.00 -2.22
N PRO A 174 -3.40 19.85 -3.49
CA PRO A 174 -3.24 18.59 -4.20
C PRO A 174 -1.75 18.23 -4.25
N LEU A 175 -1.45 16.94 -4.04
CA LEU A 175 -0.10 16.43 -4.23
C LEU A 175 0.31 16.68 -5.68
N LYS A 176 1.36 17.47 -5.87
CA LYS A 176 2.02 17.61 -7.16
C LYS A 176 3.17 16.61 -7.21
N LEU A 177 3.06 15.64 -8.10
CA LEU A 177 4.12 14.67 -8.30
C LEU A 177 5.31 15.36 -9.00
N PRO A 178 6.55 15.11 -8.55
CA PRO A 178 7.73 15.53 -9.27
C PRO A 178 7.80 14.80 -10.62
N PRO A 179 8.41 15.43 -11.66
CA PRO A 179 8.40 14.89 -13.03
C PRO A 179 8.98 13.46 -13.18
N HIS A 180 9.85 13.06 -12.28
CA HIS A 180 10.51 11.75 -12.30
C HIS A 180 9.71 10.66 -11.57
N ILE A 181 8.60 10.99 -10.92
CA ILE A 181 7.73 10.04 -10.23
C ILE A 181 6.41 9.91 -10.98
N THR A 182 6.10 8.69 -11.41
CA THR A 182 4.89 8.35 -12.13
C THR A 182 4.30 7.03 -11.65
N PHE A 183 3.05 6.77 -12.00
CA PHE A 183 2.37 5.50 -11.77
C PHE A 183 2.69 4.55 -12.93
N VAL A 184 3.59 3.60 -12.70
CA VAL A 184 4.14 2.74 -13.75
C VAL A 184 3.30 1.52 -14.10
N ASN A 185 2.25 1.24 -13.32
CA ASN A 185 1.38 0.08 -13.53
C ASN A 185 -0.02 0.46 -14.08
N VAL A 186 -0.27 1.73 -14.37
CA VAL A 186 -1.58 2.26 -14.81
C VAL A 186 -1.41 3.27 -15.95
N GLU A 187 -0.74 2.86 -17.00
CA GLU A 187 -0.35 3.73 -18.13
C GLU A 187 -1.54 4.47 -18.76
N SER A 188 -2.64 3.76 -19.02
CA SER A 188 -3.87 4.36 -19.54
C SER A 188 -4.46 5.45 -18.64
N TYR A 189 -4.31 5.30 -17.33
CA TYR A 189 -4.82 6.27 -16.37
C TYR A 189 -3.96 7.53 -16.26
N ILE A 190 -2.68 7.46 -16.63
CA ILE A 190 -1.79 8.64 -16.68
C ILE A 190 -2.32 9.66 -17.70
N GLU A 191 -2.84 9.18 -18.83
CA GLU A 191 -3.41 10.03 -19.86
C GLU A 191 -4.69 10.71 -19.37
N ILE A 192 -5.53 9.99 -18.64
CA ILE A 192 -6.72 10.52 -17.96
C ILE A 192 -6.34 11.60 -16.94
N LEU A 193 -5.29 11.37 -16.14
CA LEU A 193 -4.81 12.36 -15.17
C LEU A 193 -4.30 13.64 -15.81
N LYS A 194 -3.73 13.56 -17.01
CA LYS A 194 -3.28 14.74 -17.79
C LYS A 194 -4.47 15.54 -18.34
N ASN A 195 -5.58 14.88 -18.60
CA ASN A 195 -6.77 15.42 -19.25
C ASN A 195 -8.01 15.42 -18.34
N LEU A 196 -7.82 15.66 -17.03
CA LEU A 196 -8.90 15.57 -16.03
C LEU A 196 -10.14 16.44 -16.33
N GLU A 197 -9.97 17.56 -17.06
CA GLU A 197 -11.09 18.43 -17.43
C GLU A 197 -12.04 17.77 -18.44
N SER A 198 -11.51 16.93 -19.33
CA SER A 198 -12.27 16.19 -20.33
C SER A 198 -12.67 14.79 -19.89
N ALA A 199 -12.15 14.31 -18.75
CA ALA A 199 -12.44 12.98 -18.23
C ALA A 199 -13.87 12.87 -17.71
N THR A 200 -14.49 11.71 -17.90
CA THR A 200 -15.81 11.39 -17.32
C THR A 200 -15.76 11.36 -15.78
N PRO A 201 -16.90 11.52 -15.10
CA PRO A 201 -16.96 11.38 -13.65
C PRO A 201 -16.36 10.04 -13.15
N GLU A 202 -16.61 8.94 -13.84
CA GLU A 202 -16.08 7.61 -13.55
C GLU A 202 -14.55 7.57 -13.69
N GLU A 203 -14.00 8.13 -14.74
CA GLU A 203 -12.55 8.21 -14.96
C GLU A 203 -11.85 9.07 -13.90
N ARG A 204 -12.49 10.16 -13.46
CA ARG A 204 -11.95 11.02 -12.39
C ARG A 204 -11.89 10.33 -11.03
N THR A 205 -12.70 9.31 -10.78
CA THR A 205 -12.74 8.60 -9.49
C THR A 205 -11.58 7.62 -9.32
N GLY A 206 -10.99 7.11 -10.40
CA GLY A 206 -9.96 6.09 -10.37
C GLY A 206 -10.48 4.70 -10.00
N THR A 207 -11.80 4.56 -9.80
CA THR A 207 -12.53 3.30 -9.64
C THR A 207 -13.84 3.42 -10.39
N ASN A 208 -14.39 2.30 -10.85
CA ASN A 208 -15.71 2.32 -11.44
C ASN A 208 -16.77 2.27 -10.34
N PRO A 209 -17.57 3.34 -10.12
CA PRO A 209 -18.57 3.37 -9.04
C PRO A 209 -19.74 2.39 -9.27
N ARG A 210 -19.83 1.77 -10.46
CA ARG A 210 -20.83 0.75 -10.80
C ARG A 210 -20.39 -0.67 -10.44
N ASN A 211 -19.18 -0.83 -9.90
CA ASN A 211 -18.70 -2.16 -9.47
C ASN A 211 -19.59 -2.70 -8.35
N THR A 212 -20.06 -3.93 -8.52
CA THR A 212 -20.76 -4.73 -7.52
C THR A 212 -19.96 -5.98 -7.22
N TRP A 213 -20.40 -6.80 -6.29
CA TRP A 213 -19.75 -8.09 -6.00
C TRP A 213 -19.70 -9.04 -7.19
N ASP A 214 -20.55 -8.86 -8.20
CA ASP A 214 -20.54 -9.67 -9.43
C ASP A 214 -19.21 -9.56 -10.19
N ILE A 215 -18.47 -8.44 -9.99
CA ILE A 215 -17.16 -8.27 -10.60
C ILE A 215 -16.14 -9.30 -10.11
N VAL A 216 -16.31 -9.82 -8.90
CA VAL A 216 -15.43 -10.87 -8.35
C VAL A 216 -15.55 -12.17 -9.12
N SER A 217 -16.75 -12.49 -9.62
CA SER A 217 -16.98 -13.67 -10.47
C SER A 217 -16.38 -13.52 -11.87
N TRP A 218 -16.09 -12.30 -12.28
CA TRP A 218 -15.47 -12.00 -13.56
C TRP A 218 -13.93 -12.07 -13.50
N LEU A 219 -13.34 -11.83 -12.33
CA LEU A 219 -11.90 -11.91 -12.09
C LEU A 219 -11.40 -13.35 -12.06
#